data_934965b0665b9ee30747c976c3082090
#
_entry.id   934965b0665b9ee30747c976c3082090
#
_cell.length_a   1.000
_cell.length_b   1.000
_cell.length_c   1.000
_cell.angle_alpha   90.00
_cell.angle_beta   90.00
_cell.angle_gamma   90.00
#
_symmetry.space_group_name_H-M   'P 1'
#
loop_
_entity.id
_entity.type
_entity.pdbx_description
1 polymer ?
#
loop_
_entity_poly.entity_id
_entity_poly.type
_entity_poly.pdbx_seq_one_letter_code
_entity_poly.pdbx_strand_id
1 'polypeptide(L)'
;MPEKNELTAVILAGGKSSRMKQDKGLIVLYGKMMIEHVIEKVKEITCNIIIITKNPTYRRFGYPCFSDIYPDAGPLGGIYTGLVHSTTEKNLVVGCDTPFLSVAVLNALKNNSLDEDVLVTVQQGKAEPLFAIYDRKCIPHFKERIKKI
;
A
#
# COMPACT_ATOMS: atom_id res chain seq x y z
N MET A 1 15.69 -7.31 -16.65
CA MET A 1 15.52 -7.06 -15.19
C MET A 1 14.49 -5.97 -14.98
N PRO A 2 13.43 -6.21 -14.22
CA PRO A 2 12.56 -5.11 -13.84
C PRO A 2 13.39 -4.13 -13.01
N GLU A 3 13.46 -2.91 -13.45
CA GLU A 3 14.12 -1.87 -12.68
C GLU A 3 13.27 -1.54 -11.46
N LYS A 4 13.92 -1.04 -10.38
CA LYS A 4 13.19 -0.61 -9.17
C LYS A 4 12.08 0.40 -9.45
N ASN A 5 12.11 1.05 -10.61
CA ASN A 5 11.12 2.06 -11.01
C ASN A 5 9.85 1.50 -11.66
N GLU A 6 9.79 0.20 -11.94
CA GLU A 6 8.62 -0.44 -12.59
C GLU A 6 7.52 -0.82 -11.62
N LEU A 7 7.76 -0.66 -10.34
CA LEU A 7 6.81 -0.96 -9.28
C LEU A 7 6.64 0.26 -8.38
N THR A 8 5.40 0.63 -8.10
CA THR A 8 5.09 1.63 -7.09
C THR A 8 4.61 0.92 -5.83
N ALA A 9 5.12 1.33 -4.67
CA ALA A 9 4.58 0.88 -3.40
C ALA A 9 3.59 1.91 -2.88
N VAL A 10 2.38 1.44 -2.61
CA VAL A 10 1.29 2.23 -2.06
C VAL A 10 1.13 1.83 -0.60
N ILE A 11 1.45 2.75 0.30
CA ILE A 11 1.32 2.52 1.75
C ILE A 11 0.03 3.17 2.22
N LEU A 12 -0.88 2.35 2.77
CA LEU A 12 -2.16 2.83 3.28
C LEU A 12 -2.00 3.23 4.74
N ALA A 13 -2.14 4.52 5.03
CA ALA A 13 -1.92 5.11 6.35
C ALA A 13 -3.13 5.91 6.83
N GLY A 14 -4.32 5.56 6.38
CA GLY A 14 -5.53 6.23 6.75
C GLY A 14 -6.59 5.25 7.15
N GLY A 15 -6.68 4.85 8.37
CA GLY A 15 -7.77 4.04 8.87
C GLY A 15 -8.54 4.76 9.95
N LYS A 16 -9.81 4.41 10.12
CA LYS A 16 -10.57 4.84 11.27
C LYS A 16 -10.10 4.08 12.51
N SER A 17 -8.97 4.49 13.08
CA SER A 17 -8.55 3.94 14.38
C SER A 17 -9.22 4.73 15.50
N SER A 18 -10.56 4.75 15.50
CA SER A 18 -11.35 5.48 16.49
C SER A 18 -11.12 4.99 17.92
N ARG A 19 -10.60 3.79 18.09
CA ARG A 19 -10.37 3.21 19.43
C ARG A 19 -9.07 3.64 20.09
N MET A 20 -8.06 4.05 19.30
CA MET A 20 -6.74 4.34 19.87
C MET A 20 -6.37 5.81 19.85
N LYS A 21 -7.19 6.67 19.27
CA LYS A 21 -6.94 8.11 19.13
C LYS A 21 -5.56 8.43 18.51
N GLN A 22 -4.85 7.43 18.02
CA GLN A 22 -3.54 7.56 17.39
C GLN A 22 -3.56 6.88 16.04
N ASP A 23 -2.84 7.50 15.10
CA ASP A 23 -2.62 6.90 13.81
C ASP A 23 -1.62 5.76 13.97
N LYS A 24 -2.00 4.56 13.57
CA LYS A 24 -1.20 3.34 13.78
C LYS A 24 0.19 3.42 13.17
N GLY A 25 0.32 4.06 12.01
CA GLY A 25 1.61 4.17 11.35
C GLY A 25 2.61 5.04 12.11
N LEU A 26 2.13 5.90 13.02
CA LEU A 26 2.97 6.79 13.80
C LEU A 26 3.32 6.24 15.19
N ILE A 27 2.83 5.05 15.54
CA ILE A 27 3.18 4.38 16.78
C ILE A 27 4.62 3.91 16.70
N VAL A 28 5.39 4.17 17.77
CA VAL A 28 6.80 3.77 17.84
C VAL A 28 6.91 2.32 18.29
N LEU A 29 7.68 1.54 17.53
CA LEU A 29 7.99 0.14 17.82
C LEU A 29 9.49 -0.07 17.55
N TYR A 30 10.21 -0.54 18.56
CA TYR A 30 11.67 -0.75 18.46
C TYR A 30 12.41 0.50 17.95
N GLY A 31 12.08 1.66 18.54
CA GLY A 31 12.79 2.91 18.27
C GLY A 31 12.40 3.65 17.01
N LYS A 32 11.48 3.10 16.21
CA LYS A 32 11.01 3.72 14.95
C LYS A 32 9.50 3.65 14.86
N MET A 33 8.91 4.58 14.14
CA MET A 33 7.47 4.52 13.85
C MET A 33 7.16 3.34 12.96
N MET A 34 5.97 2.76 13.10
CA MET A 34 5.59 1.57 12.34
C MET A 34 5.73 1.77 10.83
N ILE A 35 5.34 2.93 10.33
CA ILE A 35 5.50 3.22 8.89
C ILE A 35 6.98 3.23 8.48
N GLU A 36 7.88 3.65 9.35
CA GLU A 36 9.31 3.65 9.03
C GLU A 36 9.85 2.24 8.81
N HIS A 37 9.37 1.27 9.60
CA HIS A 37 9.70 -0.14 9.40
C HIS A 37 9.21 -0.63 8.03
N VAL A 38 8.00 -0.25 7.65
CA VAL A 38 7.41 -0.63 6.36
C VAL A 38 8.22 -0.01 5.22
N ILE A 39 8.53 1.28 5.32
CA ILE A 39 9.31 1.99 4.28
C ILE A 39 10.67 1.33 4.08
N GLU A 40 11.37 0.99 5.16
CA GLU A 40 12.68 0.33 5.05
C GLU A 40 12.62 -0.97 4.26
N LYS A 41 11.61 -1.80 4.51
CA LYS A 41 11.45 -3.07 3.81
C LYS A 41 11.08 -2.85 2.35
N VAL A 42 10.16 -1.94 2.09
CA VAL A 42 9.68 -1.65 0.74
C VAL A 42 10.78 -1.06 -0.13
N LYS A 43 11.68 -0.26 0.45
CA LYS A 43 12.81 0.32 -0.28
C LYS A 43 13.77 -0.73 -0.85
N GLU A 44 13.73 -1.95 -0.33
CA GLU A 44 14.53 -3.05 -0.87
C GLU A 44 14.07 -3.45 -2.29
N ILE A 45 12.83 -3.16 -2.66
CA ILE A 45 12.27 -3.60 -3.93
C ILE A 45 11.87 -2.46 -4.87
N THR A 46 11.69 -1.24 -4.37
CA THR A 46 11.34 -0.09 -5.21
C THR A 46 11.72 1.24 -4.55
N CYS A 47 11.99 2.24 -5.39
CA CYS A 47 12.19 3.62 -4.98
C CYS A 47 10.91 4.46 -5.10
N ASN A 48 9.89 3.96 -5.79
CA ASN A 48 8.64 4.68 -6.00
C ASN A 48 7.67 4.35 -4.86
N ILE A 49 7.52 5.27 -3.92
CA ILE A 49 6.66 5.09 -2.75
C ILE A 49 5.68 6.25 -2.71
N ILE A 50 4.39 5.94 -2.53
CA ILE A 50 3.36 6.93 -2.24
C ILE A 50 2.60 6.50 -0.99
N ILE A 51 2.08 7.47 -0.25
CA ILE A 51 1.35 7.23 0.98
C ILE A 51 -0.08 7.75 0.80
N ILE A 52 -1.05 6.90 1.08
CA ILE A 52 -2.47 7.29 1.03
C ILE A 52 -2.89 7.59 2.46
N THR A 53 -3.14 8.87 2.73
CA THR A 53 -3.47 9.36 4.06
C THR A 53 -4.07 10.76 3.96
N LYS A 54 -4.93 11.11 4.91
CA LYS A 54 -5.37 12.50 5.08
C LYS A 54 -4.65 13.20 6.23
N ASN A 55 -3.73 12.52 6.90
CA ASN A 55 -2.95 13.10 7.99
C ASN A 55 -1.68 13.76 7.44
N PRO A 56 -1.55 15.09 7.52
CA PRO A 56 -0.38 15.79 6.96
C PRO A 56 0.92 15.44 7.66
N THR A 57 0.89 14.84 8.83
CA THR A 57 2.10 14.42 9.56
C THR A 57 2.94 13.44 8.74
N TYR A 58 2.33 12.62 7.89
CA TYR A 58 3.06 11.65 7.06
C TYR A 58 3.95 12.31 6.01
N ARG A 59 3.76 13.59 5.71
CA ARG A 59 4.63 14.30 4.76
C ARG A 59 6.08 14.37 5.23
N ARG A 60 6.30 14.23 6.54
CA ARG A 60 7.64 14.26 7.14
C ARG A 60 8.56 13.16 6.61
N PHE A 61 8.01 12.08 6.08
CA PHE A 61 8.81 10.97 5.56
C PHE A 61 9.34 11.21 4.15
N GLY A 62 8.93 12.30 3.49
CA GLY A 62 9.51 12.72 2.22
C GLY A 62 8.93 12.07 0.97
N TYR A 63 7.79 11.37 1.09
CA TYR A 63 7.11 10.75 -0.04
C TYR A 63 5.80 11.45 -0.36
N PRO A 64 5.34 11.40 -1.63
CA PRO A 64 4.04 12.00 -1.97
C PRO A 64 2.91 11.38 -1.16
N CYS A 65 2.03 12.22 -0.64
CA CYS A 65 0.88 11.80 0.14
C CYS A 65 -0.40 12.25 -0.57
N PHE A 66 -1.40 11.36 -0.64
CA PHE A 66 -2.68 11.64 -1.29
C PHE A 66 -3.81 11.19 -0.38
N SER A 67 -4.89 11.99 -0.33
CA SER A 67 -6.11 11.60 0.40
C SER A 67 -6.96 10.67 -0.44
N ASP A 68 -7.75 9.81 0.19
CA ASP A 68 -8.69 8.94 -0.49
C ASP A 68 -9.64 9.74 -1.38
N ILE A 69 -9.76 9.31 -2.64
CA ILE A 69 -10.73 9.87 -3.59
C ILE A 69 -12.15 9.55 -3.11
N TYR A 70 -12.35 8.36 -2.56
CA TYR A 70 -13.63 7.90 -2.01
C TYR A 70 -13.44 7.52 -0.53
N PRO A 71 -13.54 8.50 0.40
CA PRO A 71 -13.18 8.28 1.82
C PRO A 71 -14.02 7.22 2.53
N ASP A 72 -15.24 6.98 2.06
CA ASP A 72 -16.16 6.04 2.71
C ASP A 72 -16.09 4.62 2.15
N ALA A 73 -15.16 4.36 1.23
CA ALA A 73 -15.04 3.05 0.58
C ALA A 73 -14.08 2.09 1.30
N GLY A 74 -13.61 2.45 2.49
CA GLY A 74 -12.71 1.61 3.28
C GLY A 74 -11.38 1.33 2.57
N PRO A 75 -10.78 0.15 2.80
CA PRO A 75 -9.49 -0.19 2.17
C PRO A 75 -9.51 -0.16 0.65
N LEU A 76 -10.63 -0.51 0.03
CA LEU A 76 -10.77 -0.47 -1.42
C LEU A 76 -10.58 0.93 -1.96
N GLY A 77 -11.07 1.96 -1.24
CA GLY A 77 -10.86 3.35 -1.61
C GLY A 77 -9.39 3.74 -1.63
N GLY A 78 -8.62 3.26 -0.64
CA GLY A 78 -7.18 3.50 -0.57
C GLY A 78 -6.42 2.82 -1.70
N ILE A 79 -6.75 1.57 -2.01
CA ILE A 79 -6.16 0.84 -3.12
C ILE A 79 -6.44 1.59 -4.44
N TYR A 80 -7.69 1.94 -4.67
CA TYR A 80 -8.11 2.68 -5.86
C TYR A 80 -7.32 3.99 -6.01
N THR A 81 -7.26 4.78 -4.93
CA THR A 81 -6.55 6.06 -4.92
C THR A 81 -5.06 5.86 -5.26
N GLY A 82 -4.45 4.84 -4.67
CA GLY A 82 -3.06 4.52 -4.96
C GLY A 82 -2.82 4.18 -6.43
N LEU A 83 -3.68 3.38 -7.03
CA LEU A 83 -3.58 3.03 -8.44
C LEU A 83 -3.74 4.26 -9.35
N VAL A 84 -4.67 5.16 -9.02
CA VAL A 84 -4.91 6.38 -9.80
C VAL A 84 -3.68 7.28 -9.79
N HIS A 85 -3.03 7.43 -8.65
CA HIS A 85 -1.87 8.30 -8.50
C HIS A 85 -0.54 7.65 -8.87
N SER A 86 -0.53 6.35 -9.11
CA SER A 86 0.67 5.63 -9.50
C SER A 86 1.12 5.98 -10.91
N THR A 87 2.43 5.92 -11.13
CA THR A 87 3.04 6.13 -12.45
C THR A 87 3.50 4.82 -13.09
N THR A 88 3.25 3.69 -12.45
CA THR A 88 3.69 2.38 -12.94
C THR A 88 2.51 1.43 -13.12
N GLU A 89 2.67 0.41 -13.95
CA GLU A 89 1.61 -0.58 -14.18
C GLU A 89 1.36 -1.46 -12.96
N LYS A 90 2.42 -1.89 -12.29
CA LYS A 90 2.32 -2.76 -11.11
C LYS A 90 2.46 -1.96 -9.83
N ASN A 91 1.64 -2.29 -8.84
CA ASN A 91 1.55 -1.53 -7.61
C ASN A 91 1.43 -2.46 -6.41
N LEU A 92 2.44 -2.42 -5.55
CA LEU A 92 2.39 -3.11 -4.26
C LEU A 92 1.53 -2.28 -3.31
N VAL A 93 0.56 -2.92 -2.67
CA VAL A 93 -0.24 -2.27 -1.62
C VAL A 93 0.09 -2.94 -0.29
N VAL A 94 0.46 -2.13 0.69
CA VAL A 94 0.72 -2.59 2.06
C VAL A 94 0.13 -1.60 3.05
N GLY A 95 -0.18 -2.07 4.25
CA GLY A 95 -0.60 -1.20 5.35
C GLY A 95 0.59 -0.61 6.09
N CYS A 96 0.40 0.55 6.68
CA CYS A 96 1.44 1.22 7.47
C CYS A 96 1.72 0.54 8.81
N ASP A 97 0.90 -0.42 9.21
CA ASP A 97 0.96 -1.11 10.48
C ASP A 97 1.40 -2.58 10.35
N THR A 98 2.19 -2.88 9.32
CA THR A 98 2.76 -4.21 9.10
C THR A 98 4.28 -4.15 9.19
N PRO A 99 4.86 -3.90 10.39
CA PRO A 99 6.29 -3.60 10.51
C PRO A 99 7.21 -4.79 10.27
N PHE A 100 6.68 -6.01 10.25
CA PHE A 100 7.46 -7.24 10.07
C PHE A 100 7.32 -7.83 8.68
N LEU A 101 7.21 -6.97 7.65
CA LEU A 101 7.18 -7.42 6.26
C LEU A 101 8.42 -8.23 5.93
N SER A 102 8.23 -9.35 5.25
CA SER A 102 9.34 -10.17 4.76
C SER A 102 9.82 -9.65 3.40
N VAL A 103 11.09 -9.28 3.31
CA VAL A 103 11.69 -8.88 2.04
C VAL A 103 11.66 -10.03 1.03
N ALA A 104 11.80 -11.27 1.50
CA ALA A 104 11.71 -12.45 0.63
C ALA A 104 10.32 -12.55 -0.03
N VAL A 105 9.25 -12.31 0.73
CA VAL A 105 7.88 -12.31 0.20
C VAL A 105 7.68 -11.14 -0.75
N LEU A 106 8.19 -9.95 -0.43
CA LEU A 106 8.10 -8.79 -1.31
C LEU A 106 8.78 -9.06 -2.66
N ASN A 107 9.97 -9.66 -2.64
CA ASN A 107 10.67 -10.04 -3.87
C ASN A 107 9.90 -11.08 -4.66
N ALA A 108 9.32 -12.07 -3.99
CA ALA A 108 8.51 -13.10 -4.65
C ALA A 108 7.29 -12.51 -5.34
N LEU A 109 6.59 -11.57 -4.66
CA LEU A 109 5.48 -10.86 -5.26
C LEU A 109 5.91 -10.10 -6.52
N LYS A 110 6.98 -9.33 -6.40
CA LYS A 110 7.50 -8.53 -7.51
C LYS A 110 7.86 -9.42 -8.71
N ASN A 111 8.56 -10.52 -8.45
CA ASN A 111 9.06 -11.40 -9.52
C ASN A 111 7.96 -12.21 -10.20
N ASN A 112 6.81 -12.38 -9.55
CA ASN A 112 5.70 -13.19 -10.08
C ASN A 112 4.50 -12.36 -10.53
N SER A 113 4.59 -11.04 -10.57
CA SER A 113 3.45 -10.16 -10.83
C SER A 113 3.25 -9.77 -12.29
N LEU A 114 4.23 -10.00 -13.17
CA LEU A 114 4.22 -9.44 -14.53
C LEU A 114 2.99 -9.81 -15.35
N ASP A 115 2.53 -11.04 -15.28
CA ASP A 115 1.41 -11.52 -16.08
C ASP A 115 0.09 -11.55 -15.31
N GLU A 116 0.06 -11.00 -14.09
CA GLU A 116 -1.11 -11.05 -13.24
C GLU A 116 -1.74 -9.67 -13.08
N ASP A 117 -3.07 -9.62 -13.10
CA ASP A 117 -3.79 -8.38 -12.78
C ASP A 117 -3.80 -8.13 -11.27
N VAL A 118 -3.89 -9.18 -10.49
CA VAL A 118 -3.85 -9.14 -9.03
C VAL A 118 -3.06 -10.35 -8.52
N LEU A 119 -2.10 -10.10 -7.65
CA LEU A 119 -1.34 -11.16 -6.98
C LEU A 119 -1.37 -10.87 -5.49
N VAL A 120 -2.11 -11.69 -4.74
CA VAL A 120 -2.26 -11.51 -3.29
C VAL A 120 -1.45 -12.53 -2.52
N THR A 121 -1.01 -12.15 -1.32
CA THR A 121 -0.47 -13.12 -0.37
C THR A 121 -1.61 -13.84 0.33
N VAL A 122 -1.35 -15.07 0.76
CA VAL A 122 -2.30 -15.85 1.54
C VAL A 122 -1.63 -16.23 2.85
N GLN A 123 -2.32 -15.97 3.95
CA GLN A 123 -1.84 -16.27 5.29
C GLN A 123 -2.93 -17.04 6.02
N GLN A 124 -2.59 -18.24 6.53
CA GLN A 124 -3.54 -19.09 7.24
C GLN A 124 -4.84 -19.34 6.45
N GLY A 125 -4.70 -19.56 5.15
CA GLY A 125 -5.83 -19.81 4.27
C GLY A 125 -6.63 -18.59 3.86
N LYS A 126 -6.22 -17.39 4.29
CA LYS A 126 -6.93 -16.14 3.97
C LYS A 126 -6.09 -15.26 3.07
N ALA A 127 -6.73 -14.72 2.03
CA ALA A 127 -6.10 -13.73 1.17
C ALA A 127 -5.92 -12.40 1.94
N GLU A 128 -4.78 -11.76 1.71
CA GLU A 128 -4.45 -10.47 2.33
C GLU A 128 -4.47 -9.36 1.27
N PRO A 129 -5.61 -8.70 1.06
CA PRO A 129 -5.73 -7.67 0.02
C PRO A 129 -4.79 -6.47 0.27
N LEU A 130 -4.37 -6.25 1.51
CA LEU A 130 -3.44 -5.18 1.89
C LEU A 130 -2.01 -5.68 2.00
N PHE A 131 -1.71 -6.77 1.32
CA PHE A 131 -0.34 -7.26 1.08
C PHE A 131 -0.36 -7.97 -0.28
N ALA A 132 -0.43 -7.17 -1.33
CA ALA A 132 -0.70 -7.67 -2.68
C ALA A 132 -0.16 -6.72 -3.73
N ILE A 133 -0.04 -7.21 -4.96
CA ILE A 133 0.28 -6.37 -6.12
C ILE A 133 -0.95 -6.31 -7.03
N TYR A 134 -1.27 -5.10 -7.46
CA TYR A 134 -2.39 -4.79 -8.35
C TYR A 134 -1.89 -4.10 -9.61
N ASP A 135 -2.36 -4.55 -10.77
CA ASP A 135 -2.13 -3.87 -12.04
C ASP A 135 -3.09 -2.67 -12.16
N ARG A 136 -2.65 -1.60 -12.80
CA ARG A 136 -3.50 -0.43 -13.05
C ARG A 136 -4.75 -0.75 -13.87
N LYS A 137 -4.76 -1.87 -14.58
CA LYS A 137 -5.94 -2.35 -15.29
C LYS A 137 -7.13 -2.57 -14.36
N CYS A 138 -6.88 -2.71 -13.06
CA CYS A 138 -7.95 -2.87 -12.06
C CYS A 138 -8.73 -1.59 -11.79
N ILE A 139 -8.21 -0.42 -12.20
CA ILE A 139 -8.85 0.87 -11.89
C ILE A 139 -10.33 0.91 -12.25
N PRO A 140 -10.76 0.61 -13.49
CA PRO A 140 -12.18 0.68 -13.82
C PRO A 140 -13.04 -0.31 -13.04
N HIS A 141 -12.50 -1.49 -12.75
CA HIS A 141 -13.23 -2.51 -11.96
C HIS A 141 -13.44 -2.06 -10.53
N PHE A 142 -12.43 -1.48 -9.91
CA PHE A 142 -12.55 -0.98 -8.54
C PHE A 142 -13.47 0.23 -8.46
N LYS A 143 -13.40 1.13 -9.44
CA LYS A 143 -14.30 2.28 -9.51
C LYS A 143 -15.75 1.84 -9.58
N GLU A 144 -16.05 0.86 -10.42
CA GLU A 144 -17.41 0.32 -10.55
C GLU A 144 -17.89 -0.31 -9.25
N ARG A 145 -17.00 -1.06 -8.58
CA ARG A 145 -17.33 -1.70 -7.31
C ARG A 145 -17.61 -0.67 -6.21
N ILE A 146 -16.81 0.38 -6.15
CA ILE A 146 -16.95 1.46 -5.16
C ILE A 146 -18.31 2.16 -5.33
N LYS A 147 -18.74 2.39 -6.57
CA LYS A 147 -20.03 3.03 -6.85
C LYS A 147 -21.25 2.25 -6.37
N LYS A 148 -21.07 0.96 -6.09
CA LYS A 148 -22.14 0.09 -5.61
C LYS A 148 -22.21 -0.02 -4.08
N ILE A 149 -21.30 0.64 -3.37
CA ILE A 149 -21.27 0.62 -1.91
C ILE A 149 -22.35 1.56 -1.30
#